data_5d33dd9527c5d810962336282e0f9378
#
_entry.id   5d33dd9527c5d810962336282e0f9378
#
_cell.length_a   1.000
_cell.length_b   1.000
_cell.length_c   1.000
_cell.angle_alpha   90.00
_cell.angle_beta   90.00
_cell.angle_gamma   90.00
#
_symmetry.space_group_name_H-M   'P 1'
#
loop_
_entity.id
_entity.type
_entity.pdbx_description
1 polymer ?
#
loop_
_entity_poly.entity_id
_entity_poly.type
_entity_poly.pdbx_seq_one_letter_code
_entity_poly.pdbx_strand_id
1 'polypeptide(L)'
;MKILGISGGMRNGSNDGMCIEALMGAKEMGAEVEFIQLQNLHIEHCTGCTACVQSVLGGRGGKCVLKDDFDWLLEKMLDADGIVFSTPIFEKGATGLFHTITDRFGPRMDRGNNIIGTKIAEETGGTAPDPRILKDKVISFMSVGGSDWVTRTQCDAGMLALTPMWKVIDNEVFPWALSILVEDERVARAHQIGRNIAEAAKDIEHAQYQGDAGVCPHCHSRNFHLQDGKAICCLCGLEGEIHNEGGKYSFTFPAEQLEHAHDTLSGKFIHGNDIKENTGKKIANMQTEKYKARQAAYRAFITATVPEKG
;
A
#
# COMPACT_ATOMS: atom_id res chain seq x y z
N MET A 1 19.45 5.51 11.88
CA MET A 1 18.06 5.52 11.37
C MET A 1 18.05 6.16 10.01
N LYS A 2 17.46 5.47 9.04
CA LYS A 2 17.41 5.89 7.63
C LYS A 2 15.96 6.17 7.23
N ILE A 3 15.69 7.37 6.72
CA ILE A 3 14.38 7.77 6.19
C ILE A 3 14.49 7.95 4.66
N LEU A 4 13.63 7.22 3.94
CA LEU A 4 13.54 7.24 2.49
C LEU A 4 12.37 8.11 2.05
N GLY A 5 12.63 9.14 1.24
CA GLY A 5 11.61 9.91 0.53
C GLY A 5 11.38 9.34 -0.87
N ILE A 6 10.13 9.11 -1.22
CA ILE A 6 9.72 8.65 -2.55
C ILE A 6 8.71 9.64 -3.13
N SER A 7 8.99 10.20 -4.30
CA SER A 7 8.07 11.10 -5.00
C SER A 7 7.58 10.49 -6.31
N GLY A 8 6.25 10.44 -6.48
CA GLY A 8 5.56 10.03 -7.71
C GLY A 8 5.14 11.18 -8.62
N GLY A 9 5.50 12.42 -8.27
CA GLY A 9 5.13 13.62 -9.02
C GLY A 9 6.01 13.91 -10.24
N MET A 10 5.76 15.07 -10.83
CA MET A 10 6.61 15.62 -11.87
C MET A 10 7.97 16.03 -11.29
N ARG A 11 9.05 15.81 -12.04
CA ARG A 11 10.41 16.20 -11.62
C ARG A 11 10.48 17.69 -11.28
N ASN A 12 11.06 18.00 -10.12
CA ASN A 12 11.18 19.34 -9.55
C ASN A 12 9.82 20.05 -9.33
N GLY A 13 8.73 19.28 -9.23
CA GLY A 13 7.39 19.80 -8.97
C GLY A 13 7.03 19.81 -7.48
N SER A 14 5.76 20.14 -7.19
CA SER A 14 5.25 20.27 -5.82
C SER A 14 5.44 19.01 -4.98
N ASN A 15 5.24 17.81 -5.54
CA ASN A 15 5.45 16.55 -4.81
C ASN A 15 6.91 16.34 -4.43
N ASP A 16 7.86 16.67 -5.33
CA ASP A 16 9.28 16.58 -5.02
C ASP A 16 9.65 17.54 -3.90
N GLY A 17 9.21 18.81 -4.01
CA GLY A 17 9.48 19.84 -3.01
C GLY A 17 8.93 19.44 -1.63
N MET A 18 7.67 19.02 -1.55
CA MET A 18 7.06 18.58 -0.29
C MET A 18 7.74 17.33 0.29
N CYS A 19 8.14 16.38 -0.55
CA CYS A 19 8.89 15.20 -0.11
C CYS A 19 10.28 15.58 0.43
N ILE A 20 10.99 16.47 -0.25
CA ILE A 20 12.30 16.96 0.19
C ILE A 20 12.18 17.75 1.49
N GLU A 21 11.13 18.58 1.64
CA GLU A 21 10.86 19.32 2.87
C GLU A 21 10.66 18.38 4.06
N ALA A 22 9.89 17.29 3.88
CA ALA A 22 9.76 16.27 4.90
C ALA A 22 11.12 15.59 5.22
N LEU A 23 11.96 15.33 4.22
CA LEU A 23 13.31 14.80 4.46
C LEU A 23 14.21 15.80 5.21
N MET A 24 14.03 17.11 5.01
CA MET A 24 14.73 18.14 5.80
C MET A 24 14.31 18.05 7.28
N GLY A 25 13.01 17.93 7.56
CA GLY A 25 12.51 17.72 8.92
C GLY A 25 13.04 16.42 9.56
N ALA A 26 13.10 15.32 8.81
CA ALA A 26 13.68 14.07 9.30
C ALA A 26 15.19 14.19 9.57
N LYS A 27 15.93 14.91 8.73
CA LYS A 27 17.36 15.15 8.91
C LYS A 27 17.66 15.98 10.16
N GLU A 28 16.84 16.96 10.48
CA GLU A 28 16.95 17.73 11.72
C GLU A 28 16.82 16.84 12.98
N MET A 29 16.04 15.76 12.89
CA MET A 29 15.88 14.75 13.93
C MET A 29 17.03 13.73 13.98
N GLY A 30 18.08 13.91 13.15
CA GLY A 30 19.27 13.07 13.08
C GLY A 30 19.16 11.87 12.17
N ALA A 31 18.20 11.84 11.25
CA ALA A 31 18.09 10.77 10.26
C ALA A 31 19.13 10.91 9.13
N GLU A 32 19.65 9.79 8.65
CA GLU A 32 20.17 9.68 7.29
C GLU A 32 18.99 9.70 6.32
N VAL A 33 19.08 10.49 5.26
CA VAL A 33 17.98 10.66 4.30
C VAL A 33 18.41 10.30 2.89
N GLU A 34 17.52 9.66 2.16
CA GLU A 34 17.67 9.33 0.73
C GLU A 34 16.39 9.75 0.00
N PHE A 35 16.51 10.23 -1.24
CA PHE A 35 15.41 10.68 -2.06
C PHE A 35 15.35 9.89 -3.38
N ILE A 36 14.18 9.35 -3.71
CA ILE A 36 13.90 8.67 -4.97
C ILE A 36 12.76 9.37 -5.69
N GLN A 37 13.01 9.75 -6.94
CA GLN A 37 12.03 10.31 -7.84
C GLN A 37 11.59 9.22 -8.84
N LEU A 38 10.34 8.75 -8.73
CA LEU A 38 9.84 7.58 -9.46
C LEU A 38 9.82 7.74 -10.98
N GLN A 39 9.73 8.99 -11.49
CA GLN A 39 9.79 9.27 -12.94
C GLN A 39 11.17 8.95 -13.56
N ASN A 40 12.18 8.66 -12.73
CA ASN A 40 13.49 8.22 -13.18
C ASN A 40 13.60 6.70 -13.30
N LEU A 41 12.58 5.96 -12.85
CA LEU A 41 12.58 4.50 -12.84
C LEU A 41 11.68 3.95 -13.95
N HIS A 42 12.07 2.81 -14.49
CA HIS A 42 11.23 2.01 -15.38
C HIS A 42 10.57 0.90 -14.56
N ILE A 43 9.27 1.03 -14.29
CA ILE A 43 8.49 0.06 -13.52
C ILE A 43 7.29 -0.41 -14.33
N GLU A 44 7.30 -1.68 -14.71
CA GLU A 44 6.22 -2.34 -15.43
C GLU A 44 5.02 -2.62 -14.51
N HIS A 45 3.81 -2.55 -15.05
CA HIS A 45 2.60 -2.91 -14.33
C HIS A 45 2.51 -4.41 -14.03
N CYS A 46 1.81 -4.78 -12.96
CA CYS A 46 1.58 -6.18 -12.62
C CYS A 46 0.72 -6.88 -13.67
N THR A 47 1.17 -8.02 -14.16
CA THR A 47 0.42 -8.83 -15.15
C THR A 47 -0.56 -9.82 -14.51
N GLY A 48 -0.66 -9.88 -13.18
CA GLY A 48 -1.53 -10.81 -12.46
C GLY A 48 -1.12 -12.29 -12.58
N CYS A 49 0.11 -12.59 -12.98
CA CYS A 49 0.60 -13.96 -13.22
C CYS A 49 0.73 -14.81 -11.95
N THR A 50 0.67 -14.23 -10.76
CA THR A 50 0.81 -14.86 -9.42
C THR A 50 2.13 -15.60 -9.18
N ALA A 51 3.13 -15.50 -10.06
CA ALA A 51 4.40 -16.22 -9.95
C ALA A 51 5.15 -15.92 -8.63
N CYS A 52 5.11 -14.66 -8.15
CA CYS A 52 5.73 -14.27 -6.88
C CYS A 52 5.06 -14.98 -5.67
N VAL A 53 3.72 -15.03 -5.61
CA VAL A 53 2.98 -15.73 -4.55
C VAL A 53 3.29 -17.23 -4.59
N GLN A 54 3.22 -17.84 -5.77
CA GLN A 54 3.58 -19.26 -5.95
C GLN A 54 5.04 -19.54 -5.56
N SER A 55 5.94 -18.59 -5.79
CA SER A 55 7.35 -18.68 -5.37
C SER A 55 7.48 -18.64 -3.84
N VAL A 56 6.78 -17.72 -3.15
CA VAL A 56 6.77 -17.66 -1.68
C VAL A 56 6.23 -18.95 -1.10
N LEU A 57 5.02 -19.35 -1.48
CA LEU A 57 4.34 -20.53 -0.95
C LEU A 57 4.95 -21.87 -1.42
N GLY A 58 5.86 -21.83 -2.39
CA GLY A 58 6.66 -22.97 -2.82
C GLY A 58 8.09 -22.99 -2.28
N GLY A 59 8.42 -22.19 -1.27
CA GLY A 59 9.76 -22.15 -0.67
C GLY A 59 10.86 -21.67 -1.63
N ARG A 60 10.59 -20.71 -2.53
CA ARG A 60 11.53 -20.20 -3.53
C ARG A 60 11.75 -18.67 -3.47
N GLY A 61 11.51 -18.06 -2.31
CA GLY A 61 11.91 -16.70 -1.97
C GLY A 61 11.06 -15.53 -2.48
N GLY A 62 10.05 -15.77 -3.33
CA GLY A 62 9.03 -14.74 -3.65
C GLY A 62 9.45 -13.65 -4.65
N LYS A 63 10.39 -13.88 -5.56
CA LYS A 63 10.82 -12.87 -6.55
C LYS A 63 9.81 -12.68 -7.68
N CYS A 64 9.70 -11.46 -8.20
CA CYS A 64 8.92 -11.14 -9.39
C CYS A 64 9.62 -11.65 -10.65
N VAL A 65 8.83 -12.03 -11.68
CA VAL A 65 9.37 -12.47 -12.97
C VAL A 65 9.70 -11.31 -13.91
N LEU A 66 9.11 -10.12 -13.68
CA LEU A 66 9.39 -8.91 -14.46
C LEU A 66 10.82 -8.41 -14.16
N LYS A 67 11.50 -7.88 -15.18
CA LYS A 67 12.87 -7.41 -15.12
C LYS A 67 12.89 -5.90 -15.39
N ASP A 68 12.79 -5.13 -14.31
CA ASP A 68 12.73 -3.66 -14.32
C ASP A 68 13.30 -3.12 -13.00
N ASP A 69 13.14 -1.82 -12.74
CA ASP A 69 13.70 -1.15 -11.57
C ASP A 69 12.91 -1.41 -10.25
N PHE A 70 11.83 -2.21 -10.30
CA PHE A 70 11.02 -2.46 -9.10
C PHE A 70 11.78 -3.18 -7.99
N ASP A 71 12.62 -4.17 -8.33
CA ASP A 71 13.42 -4.88 -7.31
C ASP A 71 14.44 -3.94 -6.66
N TRP A 72 15.05 -3.02 -7.42
CA TRP A 72 15.93 -1.98 -6.87
C TRP A 72 15.18 -1.03 -5.92
N LEU A 73 13.98 -0.56 -6.32
CA LEU A 73 13.14 0.28 -5.46
C LEU A 73 12.76 -0.47 -4.16
N LEU A 74 12.39 -1.73 -4.28
CA LEU A 74 12.03 -2.56 -3.14
C LEU A 74 13.21 -2.72 -2.16
N GLU A 75 14.43 -2.97 -2.65
CA GLU A 75 15.65 -3.01 -1.82
C GLU A 75 15.82 -1.71 -1.02
N LYS A 76 15.63 -0.55 -1.63
CA LYS A 76 15.69 0.74 -0.94
C LYS A 76 14.63 0.89 0.14
N MET A 77 13.39 0.43 -0.14
CA MET A 77 12.29 0.44 0.83
C MET A 77 12.57 -0.54 1.99
N LEU A 78 13.17 -1.69 1.72
CA LEU A 78 13.53 -2.67 2.76
C LEU A 78 14.67 -2.20 3.67
N ASP A 79 15.61 -1.43 3.16
CA ASP A 79 16.74 -0.90 3.93
C ASP A 79 16.37 0.31 4.80
N ALA A 80 15.29 1.01 4.49
CA ALA A 80 14.83 2.15 5.27
C ALA A 80 14.16 1.73 6.58
N ASP A 81 14.29 2.53 7.62
CA ASP A 81 13.54 2.41 8.88
C ASP A 81 12.18 3.10 8.79
N GLY A 82 12.09 4.18 8.00
CA GLY A 82 10.84 4.90 7.69
C GLY A 82 10.80 5.40 6.26
N ILE A 83 9.59 5.60 5.73
CA ILE A 83 9.34 6.01 4.34
C ILE A 83 8.37 7.19 4.31
N VAL A 84 8.73 8.28 3.63
CA VAL A 84 7.80 9.35 3.25
C VAL A 84 7.45 9.17 1.78
N PHE A 85 6.18 8.97 1.47
CA PHE A 85 5.71 8.80 0.11
C PHE A 85 4.83 9.97 -0.32
N SER A 86 5.28 10.74 -1.31
CA SER A 86 4.53 11.84 -1.90
C SER A 86 3.97 11.44 -3.27
N THR A 87 2.65 11.58 -3.47
CA THR A 87 1.97 11.24 -4.72
C THR A 87 1.05 12.37 -5.18
N PRO A 88 1.00 12.68 -6.49
CA PRO A 88 -0.06 13.54 -7.00
C PRO A 88 -1.42 12.83 -6.93
N ILE A 89 -2.48 13.64 -6.92
CA ILE A 89 -3.86 13.15 -6.95
C ILE A 89 -4.41 13.30 -8.37
N PHE A 90 -4.84 12.19 -8.98
CA PHE A 90 -5.60 12.16 -10.22
C PHE A 90 -6.91 11.40 -10.00
N GLU A 91 -8.00 11.88 -10.59
CA GLU A 91 -9.32 11.24 -10.50
C GLU A 91 -9.71 10.88 -9.05
N LYS A 92 -9.46 11.79 -8.10
CA LYS A 92 -9.73 11.68 -6.65
C LYS A 92 -8.85 10.68 -5.88
N GLY A 93 -7.94 9.98 -6.53
CA GLY A 93 -7.10 8.94 -5.94
C GLY A 93 -5.61 9.15 -6.24
N ALA A 94 -4.79 8.21 -5.78
CA ALA A 94 -3.38 8.17 -6.10
C ALA A 94 -3.15 7.93 -7.60
N THR A 95 -1.97 8.28 -8.10
CA THR A 95 -1.63 8.15 -9.53
C THR A 95 -1.53 6.70 -10.01
N GLY A 96 -1.62 6.49 -11.33
CA GLY A 96 -1.37 5.18 -11.95
C GLY A 96 0.02 4.62 -11.61
N LEU A 97 1.04 5.46 -11.49
CA LEU A 97 2.39 5.04 -11.08
C LEU A 97 2.39 4.50 -9.63
N PHE A 98 1.64 5.15 -8.72
CA PHE A 98 1.46 4.65 -7.36
C PHE A 98 0.78 3.27 -7.37
N HIS A 99 -0.30 3.11 -8.14
CA HIS A 99 -1.00 1.82 -8.28
C HIS A 99 -0.12 0.75 -8.92
N THR A 100 0.72 1.10 -9.90
CA THR A 100 1.70 0.17 -10.48
C THR A 100 2.64 -0.41 -9.40
N ILE A 101 3.05 0.41 -8.44
CA ILE A 101 3.88 -0.04 -7.32
C ILE A 101 3.05 -0.90 -6.36
N THR A 102 1.87 -0.46 -5.93
CA THR A 102 1.04 -1.19 -4.96
C THR A 102 0.59 -2.56 -5.48
N ASP A 103 0.24 -2.68 -6.76
CA ASP A 103 -0.14 -3.94 -7.38
C ASP A 103 0.99 -4.98 -7.40
N ARG A 104 2.23 -4.53 -7.49
CA ARG A 104 3.42 -5.39 -7.45
C ARG A 104 3.94 -5.61 -6.04
N PHE A 105 3.72 -4.63 -5.16
CA PHE A 105 4.13 -4.65 -3.78
C PHE A 105 3.28 -5.64 -2.97
N GLY A 106 1.95 -5.60 -3.13
CA GLY A 106 1.01 -6.38 -2.36
C GLY A 106 1.34 -7.87 -2.31
N PRO A 107 1.41 -8.59 -3.44
CA PRO A 107 1.65 -10.03 -3.44
C PRO A 107 3.01 -10.44 -2.85
N ARG A 108 4.02 -9.57 -2.91
CA ARG A 108 5.37 -9.86 -2.43
C ARG A 108 5.57 -9.50 -0.96
N MET A 109 4.88 -8.47 -0.50
CA MET A 109 5.11 -7.88 0.81
C MET A 109 4.05 -8.26 1.85
N ASP A 110 3.04 -9.07 1.47
CA ASP A 110 2.05 -9.52 2.42
C ASP A 110 2.70 -10.28 3.58
N ARG A 111 2.53 -9.72 4.78
CA ARG A 111 3.22 -10.22 5.98
C ARG A 111 2.82 -11.65 6.31
N GLY A 112 1.53 -12.00 6.20
CA GLY A 112 1.03 -13.35 6.47
C GLY A 112 1.63 -14.38 5.51
N ASN A 113 1.62 -14.08 4.21
CA ASN A 113 2.20 -14.97 3.20
C ASN A 113 3.71 -15.16 3.40
N ASN A 114 4.45 -14.11 3.79
CA ASN A 114 5.88 -14.21 4.02
C ASN A 114 6.22 -15.01 5.29
N ILE A 115 5.42 -14.92 6.35
CA ILE A 115 5.54 -15.78 7.55
C ILE A 115 5.33 -17.26 7.16
N ILE A 116 4.29 -17.55 6.39
CA ILE A 116 3.99 -18.90 5.92
C ILE A 116 5.11 -19.40 5.00
N GLY A 117 5.56 -18.58 4.05
CA GLY A 117 6.63 -18.92 3.11
C GLY A 117 7.96 -19.20 3.80
N THR A 118 8.30 -18.49 4.87
CA THR A 118 9.49 -18.74 5.68
C THR A 118 9.41 -20.15 6.33
N LYS A 119 8.29 -20.48 6.97
CA LYS A 119 8.08 -21.81 7.55
C LYS A 119 8.19 -22.93 6.52
N ILE A 120 7.56 -22.76 5.36
CA ILE A 120 7.64 -23.73 4.25
C ILE A 120 9.09 -23.91 3.80
N ALA A 121 9.85 -22.84 3.66
CA ALA A 121 11.25 -22.91 3.26
C ALA A 121 12.10 -23.66 4.29
N GLU A 122 11.89 -23.43 5.58
CA GLU A 122 12.56 -24.15 6.68
C GLU A 122 12.23 -25.65 6.65
N GLU A 123 10.97 -26.01 6.49
CA GLU A 123 10.50 -27.41 6.47
C GLU A 123 10.98 -28.18 5.23
N THR A 124 11.12 -27.49 4.08
CA THR A 124 11.47 -28.13 2.81
C THR A 124 12.94 -27.98 2.40
N GLY A 125 13.74 -27.26 3.19
CA GLY A 125 15.12 -26.90 2.82
C GLY A 125 15.18 -25.94 1.61
N GLY A 126 14.15 -25.14 1.39
CA GLY A 126 14.02 -24.18 0.30
C GLY A 126 14.68 -22.84 0.59
N THR A 127 14.29 -21.82 -0.19
CA THR A 127 14.73 -20.43 -0.02
C THR A 127 13.64 -19.61 0.66
N ALA A 128 13.91 -19.08 1.84
CA ALA A 128 13.02 -18.18 2.55
C ALA A 128 12.88 -16.82 1.82
N PRO A 129 11.77 -16.11 1.97
CA PRO A 129 11.68 -14.70 1.63
C PRO A 129 12.71 -13.85 2.37
N ASP A 130 12.99 -12.65 1.87
CA ASP A 130 13.89 -11.71 2.54
C ASP A 130 13.37 -11.37 3.95
N PRO A 131 14.14 -11.60 5.02
CA PRO A 131 13.68 -11.39 6.39
C PRO A 131 13.37 -9.93 6.70
N ARG A 132 13.91 -8.96 5.93
CA ARG A 132 13.60 -7.53 6.09
C ARG A 132 12.13 -7.20 5.79
N ILE A 133 11.42 -8.07 5.05
CA ILE A 133 9.97 -7.93 4.78
C ILE A 133 9.16 -8.00 6.09
N LEU A 134 9.62 -8.80 7.05
CA LEU A 134 8.97 -8.97 8.35
C LEU A 134 9.40 -7.94 9.40
N LYS A 135 10.34 -7.05 9.06
CA LYS A 135 10.76 -5.95 9.95
C LYS A 135 9.65 -4.91 10.05
N ASP A 136 9.36 -4.47 11.26
CA ASP A 136 8.45 -3.35 11.49
C ASP A 136 9.07 -2.07 10.95
N LYS A 137 8.23 -1.23 10.32
CA LYS A 137 8.60 0.07 9.74
C LYS A 137 7.50 1.08 9.95
N VAL A 138 7.87 2.34 9.80
CA VAL A 138 6.92 3.46 9.77
C VAL A 138 6.82 4.04 8.36
N ILE A 139 5.64 4.57 8.02
CA ILE A 139 5.41 5.23 6.74
C ILE A 139 4.51 6.44 6.92
N SER A 140 4.79 7.50 6.18
CA SER A 140 3.92 8.68 6.07
C SER A 140 3.61 8.97 4.60
N PHE A 141 2.39 9.39 4.34
CA PHE A 141 1.93 9.73 3.00
C PHE A 141 1.58 11.20 2.90
N MET A 142 1.91 11.79 1.75
CA MET A 142 1.51 13.13 1.35
C MET A 142 0.91 13.07 -0.05
N SER A 143 -0.38 13.42 -0.16
CA SER A 143 -1.08 13.45 -1.43
C SER A 143 -1.35 14.91 -1.84
N VAL A 144 -0.86 15.32 -3.02
CA VAL A 144 -0.91 16.71 -3.48
C VAL A 144 -1.82 16.83 -4.70
N GLY A 145 -2.88 17.61 -4.60
CA GLY A 145 -3.90 17.75 -5.63
C GLY A 145 -4.19 19.20 -6.05
N GLY A 146 -4.58 19.39 -7.30
CA GLY A 146 -4.90 20.71 -7.88
C GLY A 146 -6.31 21.21 -7.58
N SER A 147 -7.17 20.44 -6.91
CA SER A 147 -8.55 20.78 -6.57
C SER A 147 -8.99 20.06 -5.29
N ASP A 148 -10.29 20.12 -4.99
CA ASP A 148 -10.98 19.38 -3.92
C ASP A 148 -11.30 17.90 -4.29
N TRP A 149 -10.91 17.46 -5.47
CA TRP A 149 -11.09 16.07 -5.91
C TRP A 149 -10.05 15.15 -5.26
N VAL A 150 -10.22 14.88 -3.96
CA VAL A 150 -9.21 14.22 -3.12
C VAL A 150 -9.76 13.05 -2.30
N THR A 151 -11.03 12.70 -2.48
CA THR A 151 -11.78 11.90 -1.51
C THR A 151 -11.39 10.44 -1.38
N ARG A 152 -10.54 9.90 -2.27
CA ARG A 152 -10.13 8.49 -2.25
C ARG A 152 -8.64 8.30 -1.92
N THR A 153 -7.83 9.32 -2.10
CA THR A 153 -6.37 9.21 -2.08
C THR A 153 -5.79 8.66 -0.77
N GLN A 154 -6.40 9.00 0.39
CA GLN A 154 -5.92 8.49 1.69
C GLN A 154 -6.13 6.98 1.81
N CYS A 155 -7.23 6.45 1.28
CA CYS A 155 -7.49 5.02 1.23
C CYS A 155 -6.50 4.32 0.29
N ASP A 156 -6.31 4.85 -0.92
CA ASP A 156 -5.33 4.31 -1.88
C ASP A 156 -3.92 4.26 -1.27
N ALA A 157 -3.49 5.34 -0.61
CA ALA A 157 -2.18 5.42 0.04
C ALA A 157 -2.03 4.40 1.17
N GLY A 158 -3.03 4.29 2.04
CA GLY A 158 -3.02 3.37 3.17
C GLY A 158 -2.89 1.89 2.76
N MET A 159 -3.38 1.51 1.57
CA MET A 159 -3.27 0.14 1.05
C MET A 159 -1.82 -0.32 0.88
N LEU A 160 -0.88 0.57 0.59
CA LEU A 160 0.53 0.22 0.52
C LEU A 160 1.06 -0.25 1.89
N ALA A 161 0.69 0.46 2.96
CA ALA A 161 1.13 0.15 4.32
C ALA A 161 0.45 -1.09 4.90
N LEU A 162 -0.83 -1.32 4.54
CA LEU A 162 -1.64 -2.40 5.06
C LEU A 162 -1.04 -3.78 4.74
N THR A 163 -0.49 -3.96 3.56
CA THR A 163 0.04 -5.26 3.10
C THR A 163 1.20 -5.77 3.96
N PRO A 164 2.29 -5.00 4.21
CA PRO A 164 3.37 -5.41 5.10
C PRO A 164 3.08 -5.16 6.58
N MET A 165 1.93 -4.59 6.91
CA MET A 165 1.56 -4.13 8.24
C MET A 165 2.53 -3.05 8.76
N TRP A 166 2.94 -2.10 7.90
CA TRP A 166 3.74 -0.97 8.33
C TRP A 166 2.89 0.09 9.03
N LYS A 167 3.41 0.67 10.10
CA LYS A 167 2.68 1.65 10.91
C LYS A 167 2.62 3.00 10.18
N VAL A 168 1.42 3.46 9.87
CA VAL A 168 1.19 4.78 9.27
C VAL A 168 1.30 5.85 10.36
N ILE A 169 2.14 6.87 10.14
CA ILE A 169 2.34 7.98 11.08
C ILE A 169 1.55 9.21 10.64
N ASP A 170 1.59 9.56 9.36
CA ASP A 170 0.78 10.63 8.77
C ASP A 170 0.20 10.15 7.44
N ASN A 171 -1.02 10.58 7.12
CA ASN A 171 -1.63 10.38 5.81
C ASN A 171 -2.33 11.67 5.39
N GLU A 172 -1.54 12.65 4.96
CA GLU A 172 -1.94 14.02 4.74
C GLU A 172 -2.38 14.27 3.29
N VAL A 173 -3.40 15.08 3.13
CA VAL A 173 -3.92 15.49 1.82
C VAL A 173 -3.84 17.00 1.67
N PHE A 174 -3.22 17.47 0.61
CA PHE A 174 -3.07 18.86 0.26
C PHE A 174 -3.93 19.18 -0.99
N PRO A 175 -5.22 19.54 -0.84
CA PRO A 175 -6.05 20.00 -1.94
C PRO A 175 -5.65 21.42 -2.37
N TRP A 176 -6.00 21.82 -3.61
CA TRP A 176 -5.73 23.16 -4.15
C TRP A 176 -4.24 23.56 -4.11
N ALA A 177 -3.36 22.63 -4.39
CA ALA A 177 -1.94 22.71 -4.08
C ALA A 177 -1.02 22.92 -5.32
N LEU A 178 -1.50 23.57 -6.39
CA LEU A 178 -0.70 23.81 -7.57
C LEU A 178 0.54 24.67 -7.31
N SER A 179 0.46 25.60 -6.34
CA SER A 179 1.55 26.49 -5.94
C SER A 179 1.97 26.29 -4.50
N ILE A 180 1.83 25.08 -3.96
CA ILE A 180 1.98 24.75 -2.53
C ILE A 180 3.34 25.19 -1.95
N LEU A 181 4.39 25.23 -2.75
CA LEU A 181 5.75 25.59 -2.29
C LEU A 181 5.93 27.07 -1.90
N VAL A 182 4.92 27.93 -2.15
CA VAL A 182 4.89 29.32 -1.64
C VAL A 182 3.94 29.49 -0.46
N GLU A 183 3.36 28.41 0.06
CA GLU A 183 2.40 28.39 1.14
C GLU A 183 3.10 27.92 2.44
N ASP A 184 3.69 28.85 3.19
CA ASP A 184 4.57 28.55 4.33
C ASP A 184 3.96 27.56 5.33
N GLU A 185 2.66 27.67 5.65
CA GLU A 185 1.99 26.77 6.61
C GLU A 185 1.97 25.31 6.11
N ARG A 186 1.73 25.11 4.82
CA ARG A 186 1.66 23.78 4.21
C ARG A 186 3.04 23.17 4.05
N VAL A 187 4.04 23.99 3.69
CA VAL A 187 5.45 23.58 3.67
C VAL A 187 5.91 23.20 5.08
N ALA A 188 5.59 24.00 6.09
CA ALA A 188 5.87 23.68 7.49
C ALA A 188 5.19 22.38 7.96
N ARG A 189 3.96 22.08 7.45
CA ARG A 189 3.29 20.80 7.73
C ARG A 189 4.06 19.62 7.13
N ALA A 190 4.57 19.73 5.90
CA ALA A 190 5.41 18.69 5.31
C ALA A 190 6.71 18.48 6.12
N HIS A 191 7.34 19.56 6.57
CA HIS A 191 8.49 19.52 7.45
C HIS A 191 8.18 18.75 8.75
N GLN A 192 7.03 19.05 9.38
CA GLN A 192 6.58 18.37 10.59
C GLN A 192 6.33 16.87 10.37
N ILE A 193 5.77 16.47 9.21
CA ILE A 193 5.62 15.05 8.84
C ILE A 193 6.99 14.35 8.84
N GLY A 194 8.02 15.02 8.34
CA GLY A 194 9.39 14.51 8.39
C GLY A 194 9.93 14.32 9.81
N ARG A 195 9.64 15.25 10.70
CA ARG A 195 10.01 15.13 12.13
C ARG A 195 9.23 14.00 12.80
N ASN A 196 7.92 13.90 12.55
CA ASN A 196 7.06 12.87 13.13
C ASN A 196 7.54 11.45 12.76
N ILE A 197 7.82 11.21 11.47
CA ILE A 197 8.27 9.88 11.02
C ILE A 197 9.66 9.54 11.56
N ALA A 198 10.57 10.51 11.66
CA ALA A 198 11.89 10.27 12.24
C ALA A 198 11.79 9.95 13.74
N GLU A 199 10.92 10.61 14.49
CA GLU A 199 10.68 10.30 15.90
C GLU A 199 10.06 8.90 16.04
N ALA A 200 9.03 8.59 15.24
CA ALA A 200 8.38 7.29 15.24
C ALA A 200 9.34 6.14 14.86
N ALA A 201 10.30 6.37 13.97
CA ALA A 201 11.29 5.38 13.58
C ALA A 201 12.34 5.07 14.67
N LYS A 202 12.49 5.93 15.69
CA LYS A 202 13.35 5.66 16.84
C LYS A 202 12.71 4.67 17.81
N ASP A 203 11.39 4.68 17.91
CA ASP A 203 10.60 3.85 18.82
C ASP A 203 9.28 3.44 18.13
N ILE A 204 9.38 2.47 17.23
CA ILE A 204 8.26 2.02 16.39
C ILE A 204 7.15 1.40 17.24
N GLU A 205 7.49 0.73 18.34
CA GLU A 205 6.53 0.07 19.22
C GLU A 205 5.51 1.08 19.79
N HIS A 206 5.99 2.22 20.29
CA HIS A 206 5.17 3.27 20.91
C HIS A 206 4.75 4.39 19.95
N ALA A 207 5.14 4.31 18.68
CA ALA A 207 4.78 5.32 17.69
C ALA A 207 3.26 5.39 17.51
N GLN A 208 2.73 6.62 17.43
CA GLN A 208 1.31 6.92 17.29
C GLN A 208 1.05 7.67 15.98
N TYR A 209 -0.15 7.48 15.43
CA TYR A 209 -0.62 8.25 14.29
C TYR A 209 -0.71 9.74 14.65
N GLN A 210 -0.20 10.61 13.76
CA GLN A 210 -0.10 12.07 13.94
C GLN A 210 -0.95 12.85 12.94
N GLY A 211 -1.63 12.17 12.02
CA GLY A 211 -2.50 12.78 11.02
C GLY A 211 -3.92 13.07 11.53
N ASP A 212 -4.81 13.40 10.61
CA ASP A 212 -6.25 13.57 10.90
C ASP A 212 -6.86 12.26 11.43
N ALA A 213 -7.56 12.33 12.56
CA ALA A 213 -8.19 11.16 13.20
C ALA A 213 -9.15 10.36 12.29
N GLY A 214 -9.63 10.97 11.19
CA GLY A 214 -10.52 10.30 10.26
C GLY A 214 -11.89 9.97 10.86
N VAL A 215 -12.46 8.85 10.42
CA VAL A 215 -13.74 8.31 10.91
C VAL A 215 -13.57 6.90 11.49
N CYS A 216 -12.75 6.05 10.87
CA CYS A 216 -12.39 4.75 11.42
C CYS A 216 -11.38 4.91 12.56
N PRO A 217 -11.69 4.54 13.81
CA PRO A 217 -10.77 4.72 14.94
C PRO A 217 -9.55 3.78 14.89
N HIS A 218 -9.57 2.77 14.01
CA HIS A 218 -8.50 1.80 13.86
C HIS A 218 -7.45 2.24 12.83
N CYS A 219 -7.89 2.58 11.60
CA CYS A 219 -6.98 2.90 10.49
C CYS A 219 -7.10 4.35 9.98
N HIS A 220 -7.91 5.19 10.64
CA HIS A 220 -8.13 6.60 10.33
C HIS A 220 -8.75 6.89 8.95
N SER A 221 -9.25 5.86 8.24
CA SER A 221 -9.94 6.02 6.95
C SER A 221 -11.26 6.79 7.10
N ARG A 222 -11.60 7.55 6.06
CA ARG A 222 -12.91 8.19 5.87
C ARG A 222 -13.76 7.50 4.79
N ASN A 223 -13.24 6.42 4.17
CA ASN A 223 -13.91 5.70 3.11
C ASN A 223 -14.59 4.43 3.62
N PHE A 224 -15.89 4.33 3.36
CA PHE A 224 -16.72 3.19 3.77
C PHE A 224 -17.57 2.69 2.61
N HIS A 225 -17.72 1.37 2.53
CA HIS A 225 -18.69 0.69 1.71
C HIS A 225 -19.92 0.38 2.55
N LEU A 226 -21.11 0.79 2.08
CA LEU A 226 -22.37 0.56 2.78
C LEU A 226 -23.05 -0.66 2.16
N GLN A 227 -23.31 -1.69 2.97
CA GLN A 227 -23.97 -2.92 2.53
C GLN A 227 -24.78 -3.54 3.67
N ASP A 228 -26.02 -3.97 3.37
CA ASP A 228 -26.88 -4.75 4.28
C ASP A 228 -27.07 -4.12 5.67
N GLY A 229 -27.18 -2.79 5.71
CA GLY A 229 -27.35 -2.03 6.95
C GLY A 229 -26.07 -1.80 7.75
N LYS A 230 -24.92 -2.23 7.26
CA LYS A 230 -23.61 -2.05 7.87
C LYS A 230 -22.72 -1.12 7.05
N ALA A 231 -21.69 -0.61 7.68
CA ALA A 231 -20.59 0.08 7.05
C ALA A 231 -19.31 -0.79 7.15
N ILE A 232 -18.63 -0.94 6.02
CA ILE A 232 -17.37 -1.68 5.94
C ILE A 232 -16.28 -0.67 5.64
N CYS A 233 -15.25 -0.57 6.49
CA CYS A 233 -14.12 0.29 6.24
C CYS A 233 -13.36 -0.17 4.99
N CYS A 234 -13.24 0.70 3.97
CA CYS A 234 -12.60 0.33 2.70
C CYS A 234 -11.09 0.05 2.83
N LEU A 235 -10.45 0.46 3.91
CA LEU A 235 -9.03 0.22 4.14
C LEU A 235 -8.79 -1.04 4.98
N CYS A 236 -9.22 -1.06 6.24
CA CYS A 236 -8.90 -2.18 7.14
C CYS A 236 -9.92 -3.33 7.12
N GLY A 237 -11.08 -3.16 6.47
CA GLY A 237 -12.10 -4.20 6.32
C GLY A 237 -13.02 -4.39 7.53
N LEU A 238 -12.88 -3.60 8.59
CA LEU A 238 -13.77 -3.70 9.77
C LEU A 238 -15.21 -3.39 9.41
N GLU A 239 -16.13 -4.21 9.88
CA GLU A 239 -17.58 -4.04 9.73
C GLU A 239 -18.20 -3.47 11.01
N GLY A 240 -19.10 -2.49 10.85
CA GLY A 240 -19.73 -1.82 11.97
C GLY A 240 -20.80 -0.81 11.54
N GLU A 241 -20.98 0.23 12.35
CA GLU A 241 -22.01 1.26 12.16
C GLU A 241 -21.40 2.66 12.10
N ILE A 242 -21.90 3.48 11.18
CA ILE A 242 -21.55 4.91 11.11
C ILE A 242 -22.63 5.70 11.85
N HIS A 243 -22.20 6.57 12.75
CA HIS A 243 -23.01 7.50 13.50
C HIS A 243 -22.77 8.93 13.00
N ASN A 244 -23.81 9.77 13.09
CA ASN A 244 -23.73 11.20 12.78
C ASN A 244 -24.38 11.98 13.93
N GLU A 245 -23.56 12.69 14.70
CA GLU A 245 -24.01 13.55 15.78
C GLU A 245 -23.61 14.99 15.48
N GLY A 246 -24.61 15.82 15.16
CA GLY A 246 -24.38 17.23 14.86
C GLY A 246 -23.47 17.49 13.66
N GLY A 247 -23.45 16.62 12.66
CA GLY A 247 -22.59 16.71 11.48
C GLY A 247 -21.19 16.09 11.65
N LYS A 248 -20.88 15.55 12.84
CA LYS A 248 -19.64 14.80 13.09
C LYS A 248 -19.89 13.31 12.92
N TYR A 249 -19.15 12.68 12.01
CA TYR A 249 -19.20 11.26 11.78
C TYR A 249 -18.24 10.49 12.69
N SER A 250 -18.70 9.34 13.18
CA SER A 250 -17.90 8.35 13.88
C SER A 250 -18.26 6.95 13.43
N PHE A 251 -17.36 5.98 13.63
CA PHE A 251 -17.55 4.58 13.29
C PHE A 251 -17.31 3.73 14.53
N THR A 252 -18.23 2.81 14.80
CA THR A 252 -18.12 1.83 15.87
C THR A 252 -18.23 0.43 15.30
N PHE A 253 -17.54 -0.52 15.90
CA PHE A 253 -17.56 -1.93 15.51
C PHE A 253 -17.41 -2.83 16.74
N PRO A 254 -17.94 -4.08 16.71
CA PRO A 254 -17.71 -5.05 17.75
C PRO A 254 -16.24 -5.40 17.91
N ALA A 255 -15.76 -5.61 19.15
CA ALA A 255 -14.33 -5.82 19.42
C ALA A 255 -13.73 -7.03 18.67
N GLU A 256 -14.52 -8.07 18.45
CA GLU A 256 -14.15 -9.27 17.69
C GLU A 256 -13.82 -8.98 16.22
N GLN A 257 -14.30 -7.86 15.66
CA GLN A 257 -13.95 -7.46 14.31
C GLN A 257 -12.45 -7.18 14.15
N LEU A 258 -11.72 -6.82 15.20
CA LEU A 258 -10.28 -6.60 15.13
C LEU A 258 -9.52 -7.86 14.67
N GLU A 259 -10.05 -9.06 14.95
CA GLU A 259 -9.45 -10.31 14.46
C GLU A 259 -9.52 -10.44 12.93
N HIS A 260 -10.47 -9.75 12.29
CA HIS A 260 -10.68 -9.74 10.84
C HIS A 260 -10.01 -8.56 10.12
N ALA A 261 -9.48 -7.59 10.86
CA ALA A 261 -8.85 -6.42 10.24
C ALA A 261 -7.65 -6.83 9.38
N HIS A 262 -7.57 -6.31 8.17
CA HIS A 262 -6.57 -6.71 7.17
C HIS A 262 -5.13 -6.29 7.54
N ASP A 263 -4.96 -5.45 8.54
CA ASP A 263 -3.69 -5.01 9.11
C ASP A 263 -3.37 -5.68 10.47
N THR A 264 -4.05 -6.79 10.80
CA THR A 264 -3.70 -7.66 11.92
C THR A 264 -3.18 -9.01 11.41
N LEU A 265 -2.39 -9.73 12.22
CA LEU A 265 -1.89 -11.05 11.83
C LEU A 265 -3.04 -12.07 11.70
N SER A 266 -4.05 -12.01 12.59
CA SER A 266 -5.24 -12.85 12.50
C SER A 266 -5.98 -12.62 11.17
N GLY A 267 -6.26 -11.37 10.83
CA GLY A 267 -6.91 -11.02 9.55
C GLY A 267 -6.08 -11.44 8.33
N LYS A 268 -4.74 -11.31 8.38
CA LYS A 268 -3.85 -11.82 7.33
C LYS A 268 -3.96 -13.32 7.15
N PHE A 269 -4.01 -14.09 8.23
CA PHE A 269 -4.14 -15.55 8.15
C PHE A 269 -5.55 -15.99 7.72
N ILE A 270 -6.60 -15.30 8.15
CA ILE A 270 -7.98 -15.53 7.67
C ILE A 270 -8.01 -15.32 6.14
N HIS A 271 -7.55 -14.16 5.67
CA HIS A 271 -7.49 -13.85 4.23
C HIS A 271 -6.61 -14.84 3.44
N GLY A 272 -5.48 -15.26 4.00
CA GLY A 272 -4.61 -16.29 3.40
C GLY A 272 -5.32 -17.65 3.26
N ASN A 273 -6.12 -18.06 4.22
CA ASN A 273 -6.94 -19.28 4.16
C ASN A 273 -8.02 -19.18 3.09
N ASP A 274 -8.73 -18.04 3.00
CA ASP A 274 -9.73 -17.80 1.95
C ASP A 274 -9.12 -17.90 0.55
N ILE A 275 -7.94 -17.30 0.33
CA ILE A 275 -7.21 -17.41 -0.93
C ILE A 275 -6.88 -18.88 -1.22
N LYS A 276 -6.39 -19.63 -0.24
CA LYS A 276 -6.04 -21.05 -0.39
C LYS A 276 -7.25 -21.89 -0.81
N GLU A 277 -8.37 -21.74 -0.12
CA GLU A 277 -9.60 -22.46 -0.41
C GLU A 277 -10.15 -22.11 -1.82
N ASN A 278 -10.22 -20.81 -2.14
CA ASN A 278 -10.71 -20.37 -3.43
C ASN A 278 -9.78 -20.79 -4.59
N THR A 279 -8.46 -20.83 -4.34
CA THR A 279 -7.49 -21.35 -5.33
C THR A 279 -7.72 -22.84 -5.58
N GLY A 280 -7.96 -23.63 -4.52
CA GLY A 280 -8.31 -25.03 -4.65
C GLY A 280 -9.59 -25.27 -5.47
N LYS A 281 -10.65 -24.51 -5.17
CA LYS A 281 -11.91 -24.53 -5.94
C LYS A 281 -11.68 -24.14 -7.41
N LYS A 282 -10.89 -23.09 -7.68
CA LYS A 282 -10.53 -22.66 -9.02
C LYS A 282 -9.85 -23.76 -9.80
N ILE A 283 -8.82 -24.41 -9.24
CA ILE A 283 -8.07 -25.48 -9.91
C ILE A 283 -9.01 -26.66 -10.24
N ALA A 284 -9.86 -27.08 -9.30
CA ALA A 284 -10.84 -28.13 -9.54
C ALA A 284 -11.81 -27.76 -10.69
N ASN A 285 -12.36 -26.54 -10.67
CA ASN A 285 -13.28 -26.06 -11.70
C ASN A 285 -12.64 -26.00 -13.08
N MET A 286 -11.37 -25.62 -13.19
CA MET A 286 -10.63 -25.56 -14.45
C MET A 286 -10.46 -26.93 -15.12
N GLN A 287 -10.56 -28.03 -14.37
CA GLN A 287 -10.49 -29.39 -14.90
C GLN A 287 -11.83 -29.90 -15.45
N THR A 288 -12.95 -29.22 -15.17
CA THR A 288 -14.27 -29.64 -15.64
C THR A 288 -14.46 -29.45 -17.13
N GLU A 289 -15.19 -30.38 -17.78
CA GLU A 289 -15.53 -30.24 -19.21
C GLU A 289 -16.34 -28.97 -19.49
N LYS A 290 -17.20 -28.56 -18.58
CA LYS A 290 -17.97 -27.31 -18.70
C LYS A 290 -17.04 -26.10 -18.80
N TYR A 291 -15.98 -26.01 -17.98
CA TYR A 291 -15.02 -24.92 -18.03
C TYR A 291 -14.23 -24.93 -19.35
N LYS A 292 -13.70 -26.09 -19.72
CA LYS A 292 -12.91 -26.27 -20.95
C LYS A 292 -13.71 -25.92 -22.21
N ALA A 293 -14.96 -26.41 -22.30
CA ALA A 293 -15.84 -26.11 -23.41
C ALA A 293 -16.16 -24.63 -23.53
N ARG A 294 -16.43 -23.96 -22.38
CA ARG A 294 -16.69 -22.52 -22.35
C ARG A 294 -15.47 -21.70 -22.78
N GLN A 295 -14.29 -22.07 -22.31
CA GLN A 295 -13.03 -21.41 -22.70
C GLN A 295 -12.74 -21.59 -24.21
N ALA A 296 -13.02 -22.77 -24.75
CA ALA A 296 -12.88 -23.04 -26.21
C ALA A 296 -13.84 -22.17 -27.04
N ALA A 297 -15.11 -22.10 -26.60
CA ALA A 297 -16.12 -21.26 -27.25
C ALA A 297 -15.73 -19.77 -27.27
N TYR A 298 -15.21 -19.25 -26.16
CA TYR A 298 -14.78 -17.84 -26.09
C TYR A 298 -13.60 -17.55 -27.02
N ARG A 299 -12.61 -18.45 -27.07
CA ARG A 299 -11.46 -18.31 -28.00
C ARG A 299 -11.85 -18.42 -29.47
N ALA A 300 -12.88 -19.20 -29.78
CA ALA A 300 -13.40 -19.32 -31.14
C ALA A 300 -14.28 -18.11 -31.52
N PHE A 301 -14.91 -17.44 -30.56
CA PHE A 301 -15.82 -16.34 -30.82
C PHE A 301 -15.09 -15.05 -31.25
N ILE A 302 -13.99 -14.70 -30.57
CA ILE A 302 -13.28 -13.46 -30.85
C ILE A 302 -11.81 -13.53 -30.42
N THR A 303 -10.96 -12.89 -31.19
CA THR A 303 -9.56 -12.61 -30.81
C THR A 303 -9.39 -11.16 -30.43
N ALA A 304 -8.43 -10.88 -29.54
CA ALA A 304 -8.16 -9.50 -29.13
C ALA A 304 -7.66 -8.65 -30.30
N THR A 305 -8.24 -7.46 -30.47
CA THR A 305 -7.73 -6.45 -31.39
C THR A 305 -6.44 -5.87 -30.85
N VAL A 306 -5.43 -5.77 -31.66
CA VAL A 306 -4.13 -5.17 -31.32
C VAL A 306 -3.82 -4.02 -32.30
N PRO A 307 -3.01 -3.02 -31.89
CA PRO A 307 -2.56 -1.98 -32.79
C PRO A 307 -1.80 -2.59 -34.00
N GLU A 308 -2.01 -2.02 -35.17
CA GLU A 308 -1.16 -2.37 -36.30
C GLU A 308 0.28 -1.94 -35.99
N LYS A 309 1.21 -2.88 -36.12
CA LYS A 309 2.63 -2.53 -35.98
C LYS A 309 3.04 -1.80 -37.25
N GLY A 310 3.26 -0.48 -37.13
CA GLY A 310 3.86 0.33 -38.16
C GLY A 310 5.31 -0.04 -38.45
#